data_2b38251b13bc2977978c7cf167438f27
#
_entry.id   2b38251b13bc2977978c7cf167438f27
#
_cell.length_a   1.000
_cell.length_b   1.000
_cell.length_c   1.000
_cell.angle_alpha   90.00
_cell.angle_beta   90.00
_cell.angle_gamma   90.00
#
_symmetry.space_group_name_H-M   'P 1'
#
loop_
_entity.id
_entity.type
_entity.pdbx_description
1 polymer ?
#
loop_
_entity_poly.entity_id
_entity_poly.type
_entity_poly.pdbx_seq_one_letter_code
_entity_poly.pdbx_strand_id
1 'polypeptide(L)'
;MSRPGFTLDVEERTQPLLVVQGTRLRLERFGLGTHVVYPGDGRPVGDPSALVAQALASPLGSEPLASRLRAGMALTIVVGDLVAPRPRMQPDVRRHLVEQVLMLAAAAGVDDVAVVSANGLVKRPSDAELTEV
;
A
#
# COMPACT_ATOMS: atom_id res chain seq x y z
N MET A 1 7.46 -8.84 20.34
CA MET A 1 8.53 -7.84 20.55
C MET A 1 8.80 -7.16 19.21
N SER A 2 8.78 -5.83 19.18
CA SER A 2 9.14 -5.03 17.99
C SER A 2 10.66 -4.99 17.88
N ARG A 3 11.23 -5.24 16.69
CA ARG A 3 12.68 -5.11 16.45
C ARG A 3 13.03 -3.64 16.29
N PRO A 4 14.05 -3.14 17.00
CA PRO A 4 14.58 -1.81 16.74
C PRO A 4 15.24 -1.77 15.36
N GLY A 5 15.18 -0.61 14.69
CA GLY A 5 15.96 -0.39 13.48
C GLY A 5 17.45 -0.30 13.80
N PHE A 6 18.28 -0.67 12.81
CA PHE A 6 19.73 -0.51 12.90
C PHE A 6 20.35 -0.29 11.51
N THR A 7 21.56 0.25 11.49
CA THR A 7 22.35 0.38 10.27
C THR A 7 23.56 -0.57 10.38
N LEU A 8 23.83 -1.31 9.30
CA LEU A 8 24.99 -2.17 9.14
C LEU A 8 25.96 -1.50 8.17
N ASP A 9 27.17 -1.25 8.61
CA ASP A 9 28.26 -0.80 7.75
C ASP A 9 28.98 -2.01 7.17
N VAL A 10 29.09 -2.05 5.84
CA VAL A 10 29.72 -3.16 5.14
C VAL A 10 31.24 -3.05 5.23
N GLU A 11 31.84 -4.02 5.88
CA GLU A 11 33.28 -4.18 6.08
C GLU A 11 33.80 -5.40 5.31
N GLU A 12 35.13 -5.62 5.28
CA GLU A 12 35.76 -6.77 4.60
C GLU A 12 35.22 -8.13 5.08
N ARG A 13 34.87 -8.23 6.36
CA ARG A 13 34.36 -9.45 7.00
C ARG A 13 32.84 -9.60 6.94
N THR A 14 32.15 -8.63 6.40
CA THR A 14 30.69 -8.68 6.29
C THR A 14 30.27 -9.84 5.36
N GLN A 15 29.45 -10.74 5.90
CA GLN A 15 28.91 -11.85 5.12
C GLN A 15 27.93 -11.34 4.05
N PRO A 16 27.70 -12.13 2.97
CA PRO A 16 26.66 -11.80 2.01
C PRO A 16 25.32 -11.58 2.71
N LEU A 17 24.60 -10.53 2.34
CA LEU A 17 23.33 -10.18 2.94
C LEU A 17 22.18 -10.76 2.11
N LEU A 18 21.14 -11.20 2.80
CA LEU A 18 19.93 -11.68 2.15
C LEU A 18 19.08 -10.48 1.70
N VAL A 19 18.85 -10.38 0.39
CA VAL A 19 18.06 -9.31 -0.22
C VAL A 19 16.86 -9.87 -0.99
N VAL A 20 15.80 -9.09 -1.05
CA VAL A 20 14.63 -9.38 -1.89
C VAL A 20 14.83 -8.72 -3.24
N GLN A 21 14.83 -9.51 -4.32
CA GLN A 21 14.86 -9.01 -5.69
C GLN A 21 13.64 -9.52 -6.45
N GLY A 22 12.65 -8.68 -6.64
CA GLY A 22 11.35 -9.08 -7.16
C GLY A 22 10.67 -10.10 -6.23
N THR A 23 10.43 -11.31 -6.73
CA THR A 23 9.83 -12.43 -5.97
C THR A 23 10.83 -13.41 -5.38
N ARG A 24 12.13 -13.13 -5.50
CA ARG A 24 13.20 -14.05 -5.11
C ARG A 24 14.02 -13.46 -3.98
N LEU A 25 14.51 -14.35 -3.10
CA LEU A 25 15.55 -14.05 -2.13
C LEU A 25 16.92 -14.38 -2.75
N ARG A 26 17.87 -13.46 -2.60
CA ARG A 26 19.25 -13.65 -3.06
C ARG A 26 20.23 -13.26 -1.97
N LEU A 27 21.37 -13.94 -1.94
CA LEU A 27 22.52 -13.51 -1.18
C LEU A 27 23.36 -12.57 -2.05
N GLU A 28 23.60 -11.36 -1.57
CA GLU A 28 24.32 -10.32 -2.30
C GLU A 28 25.49 -9.81 -1.47
N ARG A 29 26.63 -9.54 -2.14
CA ARG A 29 27.78 -8.86 -1.53
C ARG A 29 27.76 -7.40 -1.94
N PHE A 30 27.76 -6.52 -0.95
CA PHE A 30 27.85 -5.09 -1.17
C PHE A 30 29.31 -4.61 -1.08
N GLY A 31 29.62 -3.49 -1.72
CA GLY A 31 30.94 -2.87 -1.66
C GLY A 31 31.27 -2.36 -0.27
N LEU A 32 32.57 -2.29 0.04
CA LEU A 32 33.05 -1.71 1.30
C LEU A 32 32.54 -0.28 1.49
N GLY A 33 32.15 0.06 2.71
CA GLY A 33 31.59 1.37 3.07
C GLY A 33 30.13 1.57 2.69
N THR A 34 29.43 0.52 2.17
CA THR A 34 27.98 0.59 1.98
C THR A 34 27.27 0.60 3.34
N HIS A 35 26.32 1.51 3.51
CA HIS A 35 25.45 1.56 4.68
C HIS A 35 24.11 0.86 4.35
N VAL A 36 23.84 -0.27 5.01
CA VAL A 36 22.59 -1.01 4.85
C VAL A 36 21.68 -0.70 6.02
N VAL A 37 20.58 -0.01 5.74
CA VAL A 37 19.61 0.41 6.76
C VAL A 37 18.52 -0.65 6.90
N TYR A 38 18.38 -1.20 8.09
CA TYR A 38 17.29 -2.07 8.48
C TYR A 38 16.27 -1.25 9.29
N PRO A 39 15.10 -0.97 8.75
CA PRO A 39 14.08 -0.24 9.49
C PRO A 39 13.60 -1.05 10.70
N GLY A 40 13.17 -0.36 11.73
CA GLY A 40 12.48 -0.99 12.85
C GLY A 40 11.11 -1.53 12.43
N ASP A 41 10.62 -2.51 13.17
CA ASP A 41 9.27 -3.00 12.95
C ASP A 41 8.26 -1.88 13.24
N GLY A 42 7.33 -1.66 12.31
CA GLY A 42 6.19 -0.79 12.52
C GLY A 42 5.27 -1.32 13.63
N ARG A 43 4.49 -0.44 14.23
CA ARG A 43 3.44 -0.89 15.16
C ARG A 43 2.38 -1.63 14.35
N PRO A 44 1.99 -2.85 14.77
CA PRO A 44 0.93 -3.58 14.09
C PRO A 44 -0.39 -2.80 14.20
N VAL A 45 -1.15 -2.80 13.13
CA VAL A 45 -2.50 -2.23 13.10
C VAL A 45 -3.48 -3.32 13.55
N GLY A 46 -4.19 -3.09 14.63
CA GLY A 46 -5.14 -4.06 15.17
C GLY A 46 -6.40 -4.19 14.32
N ASP A 47 -6.90 -3.09 13.79
CA ASP A 47 -8.09 -3.04 12.93
C ASP A 47 -7.85 -2.14 11.71
N PRO A 48 -7.56 -2.73 10.53
CA PRO A 48 -7.37 -1.98 9.30
C PRO A 48 -8.61 -1.18 8.87
N SER A 49 -9.81 -1.69 9.10
CA SER A 49 -11.04 -1.01 8.70
C SER A 49 -11.27 0.26 9.52
N ALA A 50 -11.04 0.19 10.84
CA ALA A 50 -11.12 1.36 11.71
C ALA A 50 -10.06 2.41 11.34
N LEU A 51 -8.83 1.97 11.00
CA LEU A 51 -7.78 2.87 10.56
C LEU A 51 -8.16 3.62 9.27
N VAL A 52 -8.71 2.89 8.28
CA VAL A 52 -9.17 3.49 7.02
C VAL A 52 -10.31 4.48 7.28
N ALA A 53 -11.31 4.11 8.06
CA ALA A 53 -12.42 4.99 8.41
C ALA A 53 -11.93 6.28 9.10
N GLN A 54 -11.01 6.16 10.04
CA GLN A 54 -10.40 7.31 10.72
C GLN A 54 -9.63 8.21 9.74
N ALA A 55 -8.84 7.64 8.84
CA ALA A 55 -8.06 8.41 7.86
C ALA A 55 -8.95 9.18 6.88
N LEU A 56 -10.10 8.61 6.48
CA LEU A 56 -11.09 9.27 5.62
C LEU A 56 -11.89 10.35 6.35
N ALA A 57 -12.11 10.18 7.66
CA ALA A 57 -12.82 11.15 8.51
C ALA A 57 -11.92 12.31 8.97
N SER A 58 -10.61 12.09 9.08
CA SER A 58 -9.65 13.10 9.56
C SER A 58 -8.38 13.10 8.72
N PRO A 59 -8.46 13.43 7.41
CA PRO A 59 -7.31 13.46 6.54
C PRO A 59 -6.37 14.62 6.89
N LEU A 60 -5.06 14.44 6.62
CA LEU A 60 -4.07 15.48 6.82
C LEU A 60 -4.21 16.58 5.76
N GLY A 61 -4.37 17.83 6.21
CA GLY A 61 -4.39 19.02 5.33
C GLY A 61 -5.59 19.10 4.39
N SER A 62 -6.69 18.38 4.66
CA SER A 62 -7.90 18.38 3.86
C SER A 62 -9.15 18.21 4.72
N GLU A 63 -10.30 18.56 4.17
CA GLU A 63 -11.60 18.26 4.76
C GLU A 63 -11.90 16.76 4.70
N PRO A 64 -12.73 16.21 5.61
CA PRO A 64 -13.21 14.84 5.55
C PRO A 64 -13.75 14.47 4.16
N LEU A 65 -13.48 13.26 3.68
CA LEU A 65 -13.96 12.84 2.36
C LEU A 65 -15.50 12.99 2.23
N ALA A 66 -16.23 12.62 3.27
CA ALA A 66 -17.70 12.72 3.28
C ALA A 66 -18.22 14.14 3.00
N SER A 67 -17.53 15.19 3.47
CA SER A 67 -17.95 16.59 3.23
C SER A 67 -17.66 17.08 1.81
N ARG A 68 -16.82 16.36 1.07
CA ARG A 68 -16.47 16.68 -0.33
C ARG A 68 -17.34 15.99 -1.36
N LEU A 69 -18.04 14.93 -0.95
CA LEU A 69 -18.94 14.15 -1.82
C LEU A 69 -20.33 14.77 -1.85
N ARG A 70 -20.97 14.80 -3.02
CA ARG A 70 -22.34 15.28 -3.22
C ARG A 70 -22.97 14.59 -4.41
N ALA A 71 -24.29 14.47 -4.42
CA ALA A 71 -25.06 13.92 -5.52
C ALA A 71 -24.74 14.60 -6.86
N GLY A 72 -24.73 13.82 -7.93
CA GLY A 72 -24.42 14.28 -9.30
C GLY A 72 -22.95 14.49 -9.60
N MET A 73 -22.03 14.15 -8.67
CA MET A 73 -20.59 14.11 -8.96
C MET A 73 -20.24 12.81 -9.68
N ALA A 74 -19.25 12.88 -10.58
CA ALA A 74 -18.50 11.72 -11.04
C ALA A 74 -17.30 11.50 -10.11
N LEU A 75 -17.14 10.27 -9.60
CA LEU A 75 -16.02 9.86 -8.73
C LEU A 75 -15.15 8.86 -9.46
N THR A 76 -13.85 9.15 -9.57
CA THR A 76 -12.86 8.17 -10.07
C THR A 76 -11.95 7.74 -8.94
N ILE A 77 -11.93 6.43 -8.66
CA ILE A 77 -11.01 5.80 -7.71
C ILE A 77 -9.86 5.21 -8.50
N VAL A 78 -8.64 5.64 -8.22
CA VAL A 78 -7.44 5.14 -8.90
C VAL A 78 -6.70 4.20 -7.97
N VAL A 79 -6.54 2.93 -8.38
CA VAL A 79 -5.82 1.90 -7.63
C VAL A 79 -4.54 1.54 -8.36
N GLY A 80 -3.41 1.66 -7.67
CA GLY A 80 -2.10 1.32 -8.22
C GLY A 80 -1.52 0.02 -7.68
N ASP A 81 -0.43 -0.44 -8.30
CA ASP A 81 0.40 -1.56 -7.83
C ASP A 81 -0.33 -2.92 -7.67
N LEU A 82 -1.35 -3.21 -8.47
CA LEU A 82 -2.08 -4.48 -8.42
C LEU A 82 -1.20 -5.69 -8.77
N VAL A 83 -0.16 -5.49 -9.57
CA VAL A 83 0.72 -6.54 -10.10
C VAL A 83 2.15 -6.43 -9.55
N ALA A 84 2.39 -5.58 -8.56
CA ALA A 84 3.74 -5.43 -8.00
C ALA A 84 4.23 -6.73 -7.35
N PRO A 85 5.48 -7.15 -7.60
CA PRO A 85 6.06 -8.37 -7.03
C PRO A 85 6.44 -8.15 -5.55
N ARG A 86 5.47 -7.85 -4.72
CA ARG A 86 5.62 -7.65 -3.28
C ARG A 86 4.87 -8.75 -2.53
N PRO A 87 5.26 -9.08 -1.30
CA PRO A 87 4.43 -9.92 -0.46
C PRO A 87 3.01 -9.35 -0.41
N ARG A 88 2.01 -10.16 -0.71
CA ARG A 88 0.61 -9.73 -0.67
C ARG A 88 0.24 -9.35 0.77
N MET A 89 -0.47 -8.23 0.92
CA MET A 89 -1.08 -7.88 2.20
C MET A 89 -2.23 -8.84 2.50
N GLN A 90 -2.32 -9.29 3.75
CA GLN A 90 -3.42 -10.14 4.20
C GLN A 90 -3.93 -9.61 5.55
N PRO A 91 -5.16 -9.05 5.61
CA PRO A 91 -6.03 -8.71 4.49
C PRO A 91 -5.49 -7.56 3.62
N ASP A 92 -5.94 -7.47 2.36
CA ASP A 92 -5.56 -6.37 1.48
C ASP A 92 -6.30 -5.08 1.90
N VAL A 93 -5.54 -4.11 2.40
CA VAL A 93 -6.09 -2.84 2.90
C VAL A 93 -6.70 -1.99 1.78
N ARG A 94 -6.26 -2.18 0.53
CA ARG A 94 -6.82 -1.46 -0.63
C ARG A 94 -8.29 -1.78 -0.83
N ARG A 95 -8.68 -3.06 -0.66
CA ARG A 95 -10.08 -3.49 -0.70
C ARG A 95 -10.91 -2.74 0.33
N HIS A 96 -10.49 -2.72 1.58
CA HIS A 96 -11.18 -1.99 2.64
C HIS A 96 -11.31 -0.50 2.33
N LEU A 97 -10.25 0.10 1.76
CA LEU A 97 -10.27 1.51 1.37
C LEU A 97 -11.32 1.76 0.27
N VAL A 98 -11.33 0.96 -0.79
CA VAL A 98 -12.30 1.07 -1.88
C VAL A 98 -13.73 0.90 -1.37
N GLU A 99 -13.99 -0.14 -0.57
CA GLU A 99 -15.31 -0.40 0.03
C GLU A 99 -15.80 0.79 0.88
N GLN A 100 -14.94 1.35 1.73
CA GLN A 100 -15.28 2.52 2.55
C GLN A 100 -15.58 3.77 1.71
N VAL A 101 -14.78 4.02 0.67
CA VAL A 101 -15.02 5.14 -0.25
C VAL A 101 -16.33 4.96 -1.00
N LEU A 102 -16.64 3.74 -1.46
CA LEU A 102 -17.92 3.44 -2.13
C LEU A 102 -19.12 3.62 -1.20
N MET A 103 -19.02 3.21 0.07
CA MET A 103 -20.07 3.46 1.06
C MET A 103 -20.30 4.95 1.30
N LEU A 104 -19.24 5.76 1.40
CA LEU A 104 -19.35 7.21 1.57
C LEU A 104 -19.96 7.87 0.31
N ALA A 105 -19.56 7.41 -0.88
CA ALA A 105 -20.11 7.89 -2.15
C ALA A 105 -21.61 7.59 -2.26
N ALA A 106 -22.03 6.36 -1.96
CA ALA A 106 -23.42 5.96 -1.96
C ALA A 106 -24.26 6.77 -0.95
N ALA A 107 -23.73 6.99 0.27
CA ALA A 107 -24.39 7.80 1.29
C ALA A 107 -24.56 9.27 0.87
N ALA A 108 -23.65 9.79 0.03
CA ALA A 108 -23.74 11.14 -0.52
C ALA A 108 -24.57 11.24 -1.83
N GLY A 109 -25.11 10.13 -2.33
CA GLY A 109 -25.88 10.09 -3.57
C GLY A 109 -25.01 10.20 -4.83
N VAL A 110 -23.75 9.77 -4.77
CA VAL A 110 -22.84 9.67 -5.93
C VAL A 110 -23.05 8.30 -6.57
N ASP A 111 -23.59 8.28 -7.77
CA ASP A 111 -23.96 7.09 -8.55
C ASP A 111 -23.07 6.89 -9.79
N ASP A 112 -22.34 7.91 -10.22
CA ASP A 112 -21.34 7.81 -11.29
C ASP A 112 -19.95 7.54 -10.68
N VAL A 113 -19.59 6.26 -10.53
CA VAL A 113 -18.32 5.86 -9.93
C VAL A 113 -17.54 4.95 -10.87
N ALA A 114 -16.29 5.32 -11.16
CA ALA A 114 -15.35 4.52 -11.92
C ALA A 114 -14.15 4.09 -11.06
N VAL A 115 -13.75 2.82 -11.16
CA VAL A 115 -12.52 2.33 -10.56
C VAL A 115 -11.51 2.05 -11.67
N VAL A 116 -10.34 2.67 -11.60
CA VAL A 116 -9.30 2.61 -12.62
C VAL A 116 -8.03 2.01 -12.03
N SER A 117 -7.49 0.99 -12.69
CA SER A 117 -6.17 0.43 -12.35
C SER A 117 -5.06 1.23 -13.03
N ALA A 118 -4.19 1.85 -12.23
CA ALA A 118 -3.04 2.62 -12.70
C ALA A 118 -1.77 1.77 -12.63
N ASN A 119 -1.48 1.03 -13.71
CA ASN A 119 -0.37 0.06 -13.73
C ASN A 119 0.96 0.64 -14.24
N GLY A 120 0.98 1.88 -14.70
CA GLY A 120 2.16 2.48 -15.30
C GLY A 120 2.66 1.68 -16.53
N LEU A 121 3.96 1.39 -16.56
CA LEU A 121 4.61 0.60 -17.61
C LEU A 121 4.69 -0.90 -17.32
N VAL A 122 4.03 -1.38 -16.28
CA VAL A 122 3.98 -2.81 -15.94
C VAL A 122 2.89 -3.55 -16.73
N LYS A 123 2.97 -4.88 -16.69
CA LYS A 123 1.99 -5.77 -17.31
C LYS A 123 0.55 -5.39 -16.88
N ARG A 124 -0.36 -5.35 -17.86
CA ARG A 124 -1.80 -5.21 -17.58
C ARG A 124 -2.28 -6.36 -16.67
N PRO A 125 -2.98 -6.09 -15.57
CA PRO A 125 -3.54 -7.14 -14.74
C PRO A 125 -4.57 -7.95 -15.53
N SER A 126 -4.66 -9.24 -15.23
CA SER A 126 -5.73 -10.11 -15.71
C SER A 126 -7.03 -9.83 -14.93
N ASP A 127 -8.17 -10.28 -15.46
CA ASP A 127 -9.46 -10.12 -14.77
C ASP A 127 -9.46 -10.80 -13.40
N ALA A 128 -8.76 -11.93 -13.24
CA ALA A 128 -8.60 -12.60 -11.95
C ALA A 128 -7.81 -11.73 -10.94
N GLU A 129 -6.74 -11.07 -11.38
CA GLU A 129 -5.95 -10.16 -10.53
C GLU A 129 -6.74 -8.90 -10.14
N LEU A 130 -7.65 -8.44 -11.01
CA LEU A 130 -8.56 -7.32 -10.71
C LEU A 130 -9.64 -7.69 -9.70
N THR A 131 -10.09 -8.95 -9.71
CA THR A 131 -11.16 -9.43 -8.81
C THR A 131 -10.65 -9.66 -7.37
N GLU A 132 -9.33 -9.77 -7.17
CA GLU A 132 -8.73 -9.99 -5.86
C GLU A 132 -8.61 -8.69 -5.02
N VAL A 133 -8.81 -7.54 -5.59
CA VAL A 133 -8.79 -6.22 -4.96
C VAL A 133 -10.19 -5.65 -4.86
#